data_c9e0a7daca9aadea3f00284720f14ba5
#
_entry.id   c9e0a7daca9aadea3f00284720f14ba5
#
_cell.length_a   1.000
_cell.length_b   1.000
_cell.length_c   1.000
_cell.angle_alpha   90.00
_cell.angle_beta   90.00
_cell.angle_gamma   90.00
#
_symmetry.space_group_name_H-M   'P 1'
#
loop_
_entity.id
_entity.type
_entity.pdbx_description
1 polymer ?
#
loop_
_entity_poly.entity_id
_entity_poly.type
_entity_poly.pdbx_seq_one_letter_code
_entity_poly.pdbx_strand_id
1 'polypeptide(L)'
;AKSGSSCESCHGASSDWLPLHDNYGGKDVKREAESAGNKTKRIADSKAAGLIWPTMKYEVAENCMTCHGLANPDLKADDLAKMLGAGHPINPDFELVKYSQGSVRHRHYPPDMKTNAEMTPKEQAEFFVIGQAAALVSATGVMSKSSEAKYVEAQKKRAENAKAALAGVAEAADLLASPSRSNALKLAAAIAGKDLTGAVGSKLPAKGDYK
;
A
#
# COMPACT_ATOMS: atom_id res chain seq x y z
N ALA A 1 7.07 15.44 14.29
CA ALA A 1 6.54 14.28 15.01
C ALA A 1 7.71 13.37 15.42
N LYS A 2 7.65 12.83 16.65
CA LYS A 2 8.70 11.94 17.19
C LYS A 2 8.30 10.47 17.09
N SER A 3 7.13 10.16 16.53
CA SER A 3 6.62 8.81 16.34
C SER A 3 7.07 8.25 14.99
N GLY A 4 7.51 6.99 14.97
CA GLY A 4 7.77 6.26 13.75
C GLY A 4 6.48 5.83 13.03
N SER A 5 6.56 4.80 12.18
CA SER A 5 5.39 4.24 11.52
C SER A 5 4.38 3.73 12.54
N SER A 6 3.11 4.11 12.35
CA SER A 6 1.98 3.68 13.18
C SER A 6 0.95 2.95 12.32
N CYS A 7 -0.10 2.41 12.94
CA CYS A 7 -1.22 1.78 12.21
C CYS A 7 -1.80 2.74 11.16
N GLU A 8 -1.88 4.03 11.47
CA GLU A 8 -2.42 5.07 10.59
C GLU A 8 -1.61 5.27 9.32
N SER A 9 -0.31 4.98 9.35
CA SER A 9 0.56 5.10 8.18
C SER A 9 0.15 4.19 7.01
N CYS A 10 -0.52 3.08 7.32
CA CYS A 10 -1.03 2.12 6.32
C CYS A 10 -2.56 2.13 6.24
N HIS A 11 -3.24 2.35 7.38
CA HIS A 11 -4.68 2.14 7.50
C HIS A 11 -5.51 3.44 7.53
N GLY A 12 -4.89 4.60 7.35
CA GLY A 12 -5.56 5.91 7.39
C GLY A 12 -5.74 6.46 8.81
N ALA A 13 -6.08 7.74 8.92
CA ALA A 13 -6.28 8.45 10.19
C ALA A 13 -7.33 7.75 11.06
N SER A 14 -7.00 7.50 12.34
CA SER A 14 -7.77 6.58 13.19
C SER A 14 -8.88 7.21 14.00
N SER A 15 -8.96 8.54 14.07
CA SER A 15 -9.91 9.26 14.95
C SER A 15 -11.35 8.77 14.83
N ASP A 16 -11.81 8.49 13.62
CA ASP A 16 -13.21 8.20 13.35
C ASP A 16 -13.52 6.69 13.31
N TRP A 17 -12.56 5.86 12.92
CA TRP A 17 -12.77 4.42 12.82
C TRP A 17 -12.29 3.63 14.05
N LEU A 18 -11.43 4.21 14.90
CA LEU A 18 -10.86 3.51 16.05
C LEU A 18 -11.92 2.91 16.98
N PRO A 19 -13.03 3.62 17.35
CA PRO A 19 -14.08 3.05 18.20
C PRO A 19 -14.97 2.03 17.50
N LEU A 20 -14.85 1.89 16.17
CA LEU A 20 -15.73 1.04 15.36
C LEU A 20 -15.09 -0.31 15.03
N HIS A 21 -13.77 -0.32 14.75
CA HIS A 21 -13.09 -1.46 14.10
C HIS A 21 -13.03 -2.73 14.97
N ASP A 22 -13.14 -2.61 16.27
CA ASP A 22 -13.10 -3.70 17.25
C ASP A 22 -14.42 -3.87 18.05
N ASN A 23 -15.49 -3.21 17.62
CA ASN A 23 -16.81 -3.39 18.22
C ASN A 23 -17.45 -4.69 17.76
N TYR A 24 -17.18 -5.78 18.46
CA TYR A 24 -17.69 -7.12 18.14
C TYR A 24 -19.16 -7.36 18.47
N GLY A 25 -19.92 -6.31 18.80
CA GLY A 25 -21.37 -6.38 19.04
C GLY A 25 -21.77 -6.26 20.51
N GLY A 26 -20.85 -5.88 21.39
CA GLY A 26 -21.12 -5.64 22.82
C GLY A 26 -19.83 -5.56 23.63
N LYS A 27 -19.91 -4.96 24.82
CA LYS A 27 -18.77 -4.70 25.71
C LYS A 27 -17.95 -5.95 26.04
N ASP A 28 -18.62 -7.09 26.22
CA ASP A 28 -17.99 -8.35 26.63
C ASP A 28 -17.93 -9.40 25.51
N VAL A 29 -18.31 -9.00 24.27
CA VAL A 29 -18.23 -9.89 23.11
C VAL A 29 -16.83 -9.94 22.56
N LYS A 30 -16.22 -11.12 22.58
CA LYS A 30 -14.92 -11.36 21.96
C LYS A 30 -15.06 -11.58 20.46
N ARG A 31 -13.97 -11.36 19.72
CA ARG A 31 -13.90 -11.51 18.26
C ARG A 31 -14.42 -12.85 17.76
N GLU A 32 -14.13 -13.95 18.50
CA GLU A 32 -14.54 -15.32 18.15
C GLU A 32 -16.04 -15.56 18.29
N ALA A 33 -16.71 -14.74 19.12
CA ALA A 33 -18.15 -14.80 19.35
C ALA A 33 -18.94 -13.78 18.51
N GLU A 34 -18.27 -13.01 17.66
CA GLU A 34 -18.90 -12.00 16.82
C GLU A 34 -19.88 -12.64 15.83
N SER A 35 -21.13 -12.14 15.79
CA SER A 35 -22.10 -12.59 14.78
C SER A 35 -21.71 -12.13 13.38
N ALA A 36 -22.07 -12.92 12.35
CA ALA A 36 -21.81 -12.58 10.96
C ALA A 36 -22.42 -11.23 10.55
N GLY A 37 -23.61 -10.91 11.04
CA GLY A 37 -24.29 -9.64 10.79
C GLY A 37 -23.51 -8.46 11.37
N ASN A 38 -23.09 -8.57 12.65
CA ASN A 38 -22.26 -7.52 13.27
C ASN A 38 -20.92 -7.35 12.53
N LYS A 39 -20.25 -8.44 12.17
CA LYS A 39 -18.99 -8.40 11.44
C LYS A 39 -19.13 -7.64 10.11
N THR A 40 -20.18 -7.92 9.35
CA THR A 40 -20.45 -7.24 8.08
C THR A 40 -20.66 -5.74 8.32
N LYS A 41 -21.50 -5.39 9.28
CA LYS A 41 -21.78 -4.00 9.63
C LYS A 41 -20.53 -3.29 10.14
N ARG A 42 -19.80 -3.87 11.08
CA ARG A 42 -18.57 -3.30 11.66
C ARG A 42 -17.52 -2.99 10.58
N ILE A 43 -17.32 -3.92 9.64
CA ILE A 43 -16.37 -3.71 8.54
C ILE A 43 -16.85 -2.56 7.63
N ALA A 44 -18.14 -2.51 7.32
CA ALA A 44 -18.70 -1.46 6.48
C ALA A 44 -18.60 -0.08 7.17
N ASP A 45 -18.98 0.02 8.41
CA ASP A 45 -18.93 1.25 9.20
C ASP A 45 -17.49 1.76 9.36
N SER A 46 -16.55 0.85 9.66
CA SER A 46 -15.13 1.21 9.77
C SER A 46 -14.55 1.73 8.46
N LYS A 47 -14.90 1.12 7.33
CA LYS A 47 -14.50 1.62 6.01
C LYS A 47 -15.12 2.98 5.69
N ALA A 48 -16.38 3.18 6.01
CA ALA A 48 -17.08 4.46 5.84
C ALA A 48 -16.46 5.58 6.68
N ALA A 49 -15.92 5.22 7.85
CA ALA A 49 -15.18 6.11 8.74
C ALA A 49 -13.70 6.30 8.34
N GLY A 50 -13.27 5.80 7.17
CA GLY A 50 -11.94 6.05 6.63
C GLY A 50 -10.90 4.95 6.89
N LEU A 51 -11.28 3.83 7.55
CA LEU A 51 -10.35 2.71 7.71
C LEU A 51 -10.04 2.06 6.37
N ILE A 52 -8.79 2.09 5.97
CA ILE A 52 -8.29 1.26 4.89
C ILE A 52 -8.17 -0.18 5.41
N TRP A 53 -9.17 -1.00 5.10
CA TRP A 53 -9.25 -2.37 5.61
C TRP A 53 -8.11 -3.23 5.03
N PRO A 54 -7.54 -4.19 5.76
CA PRO A 54 -6.39 -4.98 5.30
C PRO A 54 -6.55 -5.70 3.95
N THR A 55 -7.79 -5.98 3.53
CA THR A 55 -8.07 -6.56 2.21
C THR A 55 -8.09 -5.53 1.08
N MET A 56 -8.08 -4.24 1.39
CA MET A 56 -7.98 -3.14 0.43
C MET A 56 -6.51 -2.91 0.09
N LYS A 57 -5.88 -3.92 -0.52
CA LYS A 57 -4.42 -3.96 -0.71
C LYS A 57 -3.89 -2.80 -1.55
N TYR A 58 -4.66 -2.38 -2.56
CA TYR A 58 -4.26 -1.25 -3.40
C TYR A 58 -4.30 0.08 -2.61
N GLU A 59 -5.35 0.30 -1.84
CA GLU A 59 -5.49 1.52 -1.03
C GLU A 59 -4.42 1.58 0.07
N VAL A 60 -4.03 0.44 0.65
CA VAL A 60 -2.86 0.37 1.55
C VAL A 60 -1.60 0.82 0.82
N ALA A 61 -1.34 0.29 -0.38
CA ALA A 61 -0.18 0.67 -1.18
C ALA A 61 -0.23 2.15 -1.61
N GLU A 62 -1.39 2.65 -2.01
CA GLU A 62 -1.64 4.05 -2.35
C GLU A 62 -1.34 4.97 -1.16
N ASN A 63 -1.79 4.60 0.05
CA ASN A 63 -1.51 5.37 1.26
C ASN A 63 0.00 5.43 1.59
N CYS A 64 0.74 4.35 1.38
CA CYS A 64 2.21 4.37 1.50
C CYS A 64 2.85 5.39 0.56
N MET A 65 2.30 5.56 -0.66
CA MET A 65 2.81 6.50 -1.65
C MET A 65 2.54 7.97 -1.29
N THR A 66 1.65 8.28 -0.36
CA THR A 66 1.47 9.67 0.10
C THR A 66 2.76 10.24 0.68
N CYS A 67 3.52 9.42 1.42
CA CYS A 67 4.83 9.78 1.97
C CYS A 67 5.98 9.32 1.06
N HIS A 68 6.08 8.02 0.76
CA HIS A 68 7.19 7.48 -0.03
C HIS A 68 7.19 7.94 -1.49
N GLY A 69 6.02 8.31 -2.02
CA GLY A 69 5.84 8.90 -3.35
C GLY A 69 5.87 10.41 -3.36
N LEU A 70 5.82 11.07 -2.18
CA LEU A 70 5.54 12.50 -2.03
C LEU A 70 4.24 12.90 -2.76
N ALA A 71 3.26 11.98 -2.71
CA ALA A 71 2.01 12.10 -3.44
C ALA A 71 0.84 12.61 -2.59
N ASN A 72 1.10 13.02 -1.34
CA ASN A 72 0.05 13.60 -0.50
C ASN A 72 -0.62 14.77 -1.25
N PRO A 73 -1.95 14.74 -1.45
CA PRO A 73 -2.67 15.80 -2.16
C PRO A 73 -2.54 17.16 -1.47
N ASP A 74 -2.42 17.19 -0.15
CA ASP A 74 -2.30 18.43 0.64
C ASP A 74 -0.88 19.02 0.61
N LEU A 75 0.12 18.28 0.16
CA LEU A 75 1.49 18.76 0.02
C LEU A 75 1.58 19.69 -1.19
N LYS A 76 1.64 20.98 -0.95
CA LYS A 76 1.76 22.01 -1.99
C LYS A 76 3.16 22.06 -2.60
N ALA A 77 3.28 22.58 -3.81
CA ALA A 77 4.55 22.68 -4.54
C ALA A 77 5.62 23.46 -3.74
N ASP A 78 5.24 24.57 -3.12
CA ASP A 78 6.17 25.40 -2.32
C ASP A 78 6.67 24.68 -1.07
N ASP A 79 5.80 23.89 -0.40
CA ASP A 79 6.19 23.12 0.77
C ASP A 79 7.06 21.94 0.38
N LEU A 80 6.76 21.29 -0.75
CA LEU A 80 7.62 20.27 -1.34
C LEU A 80 9.02 20.83 -1.67
N ALA A 81 9.10 22.01 -2.29
CA ALA A 81 10.37 22.67 -2.59
C ALA A 81 11.18 22.96 -1.32
N LYS A 82 10.53 23.48 -0.26
CA LYS A 82 11.16 23.70 1.05
C LYS A 82 11.67 22.40 1.67
N MET A 83 10.87 21.33 1.64
CA MET A 83 11.27 20.01 2.15
C MET A 83 12.50 19.47 1.42
N LEU A 84 12.52 19.54 0.10
CA LEU A 84 13.64 19.10 -0.71
C LEU A 84 14.89 19.94 -0.50
N GLY A 85 14.73 21.26 -0.40
CA GLY A 85 15.80 22.20 -0.07
C GLY A 85 16.39 21.97 1.33
N ALA A 86 15.59 21.51 2.28
CA ALA A 86 16.02 21.09 3.61
C ALA A 86 16.66 19.70 3.67
N GLY A 87 16.82 19.02 2.53
CA GLY A 87 17.47 17.70 2.45
C GLY A 87 16.54 16.51 2.68
N HIS A 88 15.22 16.70 2.53
CA HIS A 88 14.30 15.54 2.62
C HIS A 88 14.67 14.49 1.57
N PRO A 89 14.83 13.21 1.96
CA PRO A 89 15.20 12.16 1.03
C PRO A 89 14.08 11.87 0.03
N ILE A 90 14.47 11.54 -1.19
CA ILE A 90 13.57 10.99 -2.22
C ILE A 90 14.04 9.57 -2.52
N ASN A 91 13.21 8.59 -2.20
CA ASN A 91 13.52 7.19 -2.47
C ASN A 91 12.66 6.67 -3.63
N PRO A 92 13.20 6.59 -4.87
CA PRO A 92 12.46 6.03 -6.00
C PRO A 92 12.27 4.51 -5.93
N ASP A 93 13.08 3.84 -5.09
CA ASP A 93 13.18 2.38 -5.01
C ASP A 93 12.38 1.80 -3.83
N PHE A 94 11.42 2.58 -3.27
CA PHE A 94 10.50 2.06 -2.26
C PHE A 94 9.73 0.87 -2.83
N GLU A 95 9.77 -0.27 -2.12
CA GLU A 95 9.11 -1.50 -2.52
C GLU A 95 8.28 -2.06 -1.35
N LEU A 96 6.98 -2.29 -1.60
CA LEU A 96 5.99 -2.56 -0.58
C LEU A 96 6.22 -3.87 0.18
N VAL A 97 6.68 -4.94 -0.50
CA VAL A 97 6.94 -6.24 0.14
C VAL A 97 8.11 -6.13 1.11
N LYS A 98 9.18 -5.42 0.75
CA LYS A 98 10.34 -5.21 1.64
C LYS A 98 9.92 -4.65 2.99
N TYR A 99 9.06 -3.64 2.99
CA TYR A 99 8.60 -3.00 4.22
C TYR A 99 7.54 -3.83 4.94
N SER A 100 6.57 -4.38 4.23
CA SER A 100 5.48 -5.15 4.85
C SER A 100 5.91 -6.49 5.43
N GLN A 101 7.02 -7.07 4.95
CA GLN A 101 7.59 -8.31 5.48
C GLN A 101 8.69 -8.08 6.51
N GLY A 102 9.12 -6.83 6.73
CA GLY A 102 10.11 -6.42 7.71
C GLY A 102 9.52 -6.09 9.08
N SER A 103 10.00 -4.98 9.65
CA SER A 103 9.72 -4.56 11.03
C SER A 103 8.25 -4.23 11.32
N VAL A 104 7.48 -3.84 10.29
CA VAL A 104 6.05 -3.51 10.44
C VAL A 104 5.12 -4.71 10.20
N ARG A 105 5.66 -5.90 9.97
CA ARG A 105 4.84 -7.11 9.77
C ARG A 105 4.02 -7.44 11.02
N HIS A 106 2.71 -7.63 10.87
CA HIS A 106 1.77 -7.98 11.92
C HIS A 106 0.66 -8.91 11.42
N ARG A 107 1.07 -10.04 10.81
CA ARG A 107 0.20 -11.02 10.15
C ARG A 107 -0.17 -12.17 11.11
N HIS A 108 -1.03 -11.86 12.06
CA HIS A 108 -1.55 -12.82 13.03
C HIS A 108 -2.93 -13.32 12.59
N TYR A 109 -3.04 -14.58 12.21
CA TYR A 109 -4.28 -15.16 11.67
C TYR A 109 -4.78 -16.36 12.49
N PRO A 110 -6.10 -16.49 12.69
CA PRO A 110 -6.66 -17.71 13.28
C PRO A 110 -6.29 -18.95 12.44
N PRO A 111 -6.08 -20.11 13.07
CA PRO A 111 -6.18 -20.33 14.53
C PRO A 111 -4.95 -19.91 15.35
N ASP A 112 -3.81 -19.68 14.70
CA ASP A 112 -2.57 -19.28 15.38
C ASP A 112 -2.41 -17.75 15.39
N MET A 113 -2.93 -17.13 16.44
CA MET A 113 -2.78 -15.68 16.66
C MET A 113 -1.43 -15.29 17.28
N LYS A 114 -0.53 -16.25 17.57
CA LYS A 114 0.78 -15.99 18.17
C LYS A 114 1.86 -15.82 17.12
N THR A 115 1.77 -16.55 16.02
CA THR A 115 2.74 -16.49 14.93
C THR A 115 2.49 -15.26 14.07
N ASN A 116 3.53 -14.44 13.90
CA ASN A 116 3.54 -13.37 12.90
C ASN A 116 3.94 -13.97 11.54
N ALA A 117 2.95 -14.44 10.78
CA ALA A 117 3.15 -15.22 9.56
C ALA A 117 3.82 -14.40 8.44
N GLU A 118 4.79 -15.00 7.76
CA GLU A 118 5.32 -14.44 6.51
C GLU A 118 4.30 -14.62 5.37
N MET A 119 4.39 -13.76 4.37
CA MET A 119 3.67 -13.98 3.11
C MET A 119 4.27 -15.17 2.39
N THR A 120 3.41 -16.02 1.84
CA THR A 120 3.83 -17.02 0.86
C THR A 120 4.36 -16.33 -0.41
N PRO A 121 5.18 -17.00 -1.24
CA PRO A 121 5.64 -16.43 -2.51
C PRO A 121 4.49 -15.91 -3.40
N LYS A 122 3.37 -16.62 -3.41
CA LYS A 122 2.15 -16.20 -4.13
C LYS A 122 1.57 -14.90 -3.59
N GLU A 123 1.45 -14.74 -2.28
CA GLU A 123 0.97 -13.51 -1.65
C GLU A 123 1.94 -12.36 -1.87
N GLN A 124 3.26 -12.63 -1.80
CA GLN A 124 4.29 -11.63 -2.10
C GLN A 124 4.21 -11.15 -3.54
N ALA A 125 4.02 -12.07 -4.51
CA ALA A 125 3.90 -11.73 -5.92
C ALA A 125 2.67 -10.85 -6.19
N GLU A 126 1.51 -11.17 -5.61
CA GLU A 126 0.31 -10.34 -5.69
C GLU A 126 0.56 -8.95 -5.07
N PHE A 127 1.15 -8.90 -3.88
CA PHE A 127 1.39 -7.65 -3.15
C PHE A 127 2.45 -6.78 -3.82
N PHE A 128 3.47 -7.41 -4.42
CA PHE A 128 4.47 -6.74 -5.25
C PHE A 128 3.82 -6.04 -6.45
N VAL A 129 2.99 -6.76 -7.22
CA VAL A 129 2.30 -6.19 -8.38
C VAL A 129 1.42 -5.01 -7.97
N ILE A 130 0.69 -5.12 -6.86
CA ILE A 130 -0.14 -4.03 -6.32
C ILE A 130 0.72 -2.83 -5.91
N GLY A 131 1.85 -3.06 -5.25
CA GLY A 131 2.81 -2.02 -4.87
C GLY A 131 3.37 -1.28 -6.08
N GLN A 132 3.73 -2.01 -7.14
CA GLN A 132 4.22 -1.42 -8.40
C GLN A 132 3.11 -0.63 -9.12
N ALA A 133 1.86 -1.10 -9.07
CA ALA A 133 0.72 -0.36 -9.61
C ALA A 133 0.53 0.99 -8.88
N ALA A 134 0.57 1.00 -7.56
CA ALA A 134 0.48 2.22 -6.76
C ALA A 134 1.67 3.17 -7.02
N ALA A 135 2.88 2.62 -7.15
CA ALA A 135 4.06 3.39 -7.49
C ALA A 135 3.94 4.07 -8.87
N LEU A 136 3.44 3.35 -9.88
CA LEU A 136 3.22 3.89 -11.23
C LEU A 136 2.19 5.01 -11.23
N VAL A 137 1.02 4.78 -10.61
CA VAL A 137 -0.05 5.79 -10.54
C VAL A 137 0.40 7.01 -9.78
N SER A 138 1.05 6.82 -8.63
CA SER A 138 1.60 7.91 -7.83
C SER A 138 2.60 8.74 -8.63
N ALA A 139 3.63 8.09 -9.19
CA ALA A 139 4.69 8.79 -9.91
C ALA A 139 4.16 9.59 -11.11
N THR A 140 3.25 9.01 -11.90
CA THR A 140 2.67 9.68 -13.07
C THR A 140 1.72 10.80 -12.67
N GLY A 141 0.94 10.62 -11.60
CA GLY A 141 -0.04 11.62 -11.12
C GLY A 141 0.58 12.86 -10.49
N VAL A 142 1.79 12.74 -9.94
CA VAL A 142 2.44 13.87 -9.22
C VAL A 142 3.67 14.44 -9.93
N MET A 143 4.04 13.92 -11.09
CA MET A 143 5.26 14.33 -11.80
C MET A 143 5.30 15.84 -12.09
N SER A 144 4.13 16.44 -12.35
CA SER A 144 3.99 17.88 -12.60
C SER A 144 3.90 18.73 -11.34
N LYS A 145 3.93 18.14 -10.14
CA LYS A 145 3.77 18.86 -8.87
C LYS A 145 4.94 19.79 -8.55
N SER A 146 6.12 19.48 -9.06
CA SER A 146 7.33 20.28 -8.88
C SER A 146 8.22 20.24 -10.12
N SER A 147 8.91 21.34 -10.40
CA SER A 147 9.94 21.44 -11.43
C SER A 147 11.35 21.12 -10.92
N GLU A 148 11.49 20.82 -9.63
CA GLU A 148 12.78 20.45 -9.04
C GLU A 148 13.38 19.23 -9.74
N ALA A 149 14.58 19.35 -10.30
CA ALA A 149 15.20 18.31 -11.14
C ALA A 149 15.27 16.95 -10.42
N LYS A 150 15.71 16.92 -9.16
CA LYS A 150 15.80 15.70 -8.36
C LYS A 150 14.44 15.02 -8.15
N TYR A 151 13.39 15.83 -7.98
CA TYR A 151 12.03 15.31 -7.84
C TYR A 151 11.55 14.67 -9.13
N VAL A 152 11.66 15.41 -10.24
CA VAL A 152 11.23 14.92 -11.56
C VAL A 152 11.97 13.64 -11.94
N GLU A 153 13.29 13.59 -11.72
CA GLU A 153 14.10 12.41 -11.98
C GLU A 153 13.67 11.20 -11.14
N ALA A 154 13.43 11.40 -9.85
CA ALA A 154 12.98 10.34 -8.96
C ALA A 154 11.60 9.80 -9.36
N GLN A 155 10.65 10.67 -9.77
CA GLN A 155 9.34 10.22 -10.24
C GLN A 155 9.44 9.48 -11.58
N LYS A 156 10.28 9.95 -12.52
CA LYS A 156 10.55 9.24 -13.78
C LYS A 156 11.11 7.85 -13.49
N LYS A 157 12.16 7.76 -12.70
CA LYS A 157 12.78 6.48 -12.32
C LYS A 157 11.77 5.53 -11.67
N ARG A 158 10.93 6.03 -10.75
CA ARG A 158 9.87 5.23 -10.11
C ARG A 158 8.86 4.70 -11.14
N ALA A 159 8.42 5.55 -12.06
CA ALA A 159 7.48 5.14 -13.10
C ALA A 159 8.09 4.10 -14.06
N GLU A 160 9.36 4.26 -14.44
CA GLU A 160 10.10 3.32 -15.29
C GLU A 160 10.29 1.96 -14.59
N ASN A 161 10.73 1.97 -13.33
CA ASN A 161 10.89 0.76 -12.53
C ASN A 161 9.56 0.00 -12.40
N ALA A 162 8.47 0.72 -12.11
CA ALA A 162 7.14 0.14 -11.97
C ALA A 162 6.64 -0.46 -13.30
N LYS A 163 6.83 0.24 -14.43
CA LYS A 163 6.49 -0.28 -15.77
C LYS A 163 7.29 -1.54 -16.09
N ALA A 164 8.59 -1.54 -15.85
CA ALA A 164 9.44 -2.71 -16.07
C ALA A 164 9.05 -3.90 -15.18
N ALA A 165 8.65 -3.63 -13.93
CA ALA A 165 8.16 -4.65 -13.02
C ALA A 165 6.84 -5.29 -13.52
N LEU A 166 5.92 -4.48 -14.04
CA LEU A 166 4.58 -4.89 -14.47
C LEU A 166 4.54 -5.46 -15.90
N ALA A 167 5.58 -5.30 -16.71
CA ALA A 167 5.58 -5.67 -18.13
C ALA A 167 5.27 -7.16 -18.41
N GLY A 168 5.57 -8.07 -17.45
CA GLY A 168 5.26 -9.50 -17.56
C GLY A 168 3.89 -9.90 -17.01
N VAL A 169 3.08 -8.95 -16.53
CA VAL A 169 1.76 -9.19 -15.94
C VAL A 169 0.68 -8.85 -16.98
N ALA A 170 0.03 -9.85 -17.55
CA ALA A 170 -0.95 -9.65 -18.63
C ALA A 170 -2.11 -8.73 -18.20
N GLU A 171 -2.56 -8.87 -16.96
CA GLU A 171 -3.65 -8.06 -16.39
C GLU A 171 -3.28 -6.58 -16.21
N ALA A 172 -1.99 -6.23 -16.29
CA ALA A 172 -1.53 -4.84 -16.15
C ALA A 172 -1.61 -4.02 -17.44
N ALA A 173 -2.05 -4.59 -18.55
CA ALA A 173 -2.05 -3.94 -19.87
C ALA A 173 -2.76 -2.57 -19.86
N ASP A 174 -3.97 -2.49 -19.32
CA ASP A 174 -4.74 -1.22 -19.25
C ASP A 174 -4.03 -0.18 -18.37
N LEU A 175 -3.43 -0.61 -17.25
CA LEU A 175 -2.70 0.27 -16.35
C LEU A 175 -1.41 0.79 -17.00
N LEU A 176 -0.70 -0.05 -17.74
CA LEU A 176 0.52 0.34 -18.46
C LEU A 176 0.21 1.33 -19.59
N ALA A 177 -0.91 1.13 -20.29
CA ALA A 177 -1.36 2.03 -21.34
C ALA A 177 -1.87 3.38 -20.80
N SER A 178 -2.58 3.35 -19.67
CA SER A 178 -3.17 4.55 -19.04
C SER A 178 -3.09 4.45 -17.52
N PRO A 179 -1.99 4.90 -16.92
CA PRO A 179 -1.80 4.90 -15.46
C PRO A 179 -2.88 5.74 -14.76
N SER A 180 -3.76 5.07 -14.05
CA SER A 180 -4.84 5.69 -13.29
C SER A 180 -5.25 4.83 -12.10
N ARG A 181 -5.81 5.47 -11.06
CA ARG A 181 -6.35 4.77 -9.88
C ARG A 181 -7.40 3.72 -10.29
N SER A 182 -8.26 4.06 -11.24
CA SER A 182 -9.31 3.15 -11.72
C SER A 182 -8.71 1.88 -12.34
N ASN A 183 -7.69 2.02 -13.20
CA ASN A 183 -7.04 0.87 -13.83
C ASN A 183 -6.21 0.06 -12.83
N ALA A 184 -5.62 0.71 -11.82
CA ALA A 184 -4.92 0.00 -10.74
C ALA A 184 -5.88 -0.81 -9.85
N LEU A 185 -7.07 -0.29 -9.54
CA LEU A 185 -8.10 -1.04 -8.83
C LEU A 185 -8.65 -2.22 -9.65
N LYS A 186 -8.84 -2.04 -10.97
CA LYS A 186 -9.20 -3.14 -11.87
C LYS A 186 -8.11 -4.23 -11.88
N LEU A 187 -6.84 -3.84 -11.97
CA LEU A 187 -5.73 -4.77 -11.88
C LEU A 187 -5.76 -5.53 -10.55
N ALA A 188 -5.86 -4.83 -9.42
CA ALA A 188 -5.90 -5.45 -8.10
C ALA A 188 -7.04 -6.47 -7.97
N ALA A 189 -8.22 -6.15 -8.50
CA ALA A 189 -9.35 -7.08 -8.53
C ALA A 189 -9.10 -8.29 -9.46
N ALA A 190 -8.49 -8.05 -10.63
CA ALA A 190 -8.23 -9.10 -11.62
C ALA A 190 -7.16 -10.11 -11.16
N ILE A 191 -6.21 -9.70 -10.32
CA ILE A 191 -5.13 -10.57 -9.82
C ILE A 191 -5.42 -11.17 -8.44
N ALA A 192 -6.52 -10.81 -7.81
CA ALA A 192 -6.85 -11.27 -6.46
C ALA A 192 -6.82 -12.81 -6.38
N GLY A 193 -5.93 -13.33 -5.54
CA GLY A 193 -5.73 -14.75 -5.34
C GLY A 193 -5.08 -15.51 -6.50
N LYS A 194 -4.60 -14.84 -7.56
CA LYS A 194 -3.83 -15.49 -8.63
C LYS A 194 -2.40 -15.78 -8.19
N ASP A 195 -1.79 -16.77 -8.78
CA ASP A 195 -0.37 -17.03 -8.64
C ASP A 195 0.40 -16.28 -9.75
N LEU A 196 1.12 -15.25 -9.35
CA LEU A 196 1.92 -14.42 -10.25
C LEU A 196 3.43 -14.69 -10.12
N THR A 197 3.83 -15.75 -9.39
CA THR A 197 5.25 -16.07 -9.19
C THR A 197 5.99 -16.32 -10.49
N GLY A 198 5.32 -16.88 -11.51
CA GLY A 198 5.90 -17.04 -12.85
C GLY A 198 6.22 -15.72 -13.56
N ALA A 199 5.43 -14.68 -13.31
CA ALA A 199 5.59 -13.37 -13.96
C ALA A 199 6.57 -12.44 -13.23
N VAL A 200 6.59 -12.49 -11.90
CA VAL A 200 7.34 -11.52 -11.07
C VAL A 200 8.25 -12.16 -10.02
N GLY A 201 8.29 -13.50 -9.91
CA GLY A 201 9.02 -14.18 -8.84
C GLY A 201 10.52 -13.82 -8.78
N SER A 202 11.16 -13.65 -9.93
CA SER A 202 12.58 -13.22 -10.01
C SER A 202 12.81 -11.76 -9.60
N LYS A 203 11.76 -10.98 -9.44
CA LYS A 203 11.79 -9.56 -9.05
C LYS A 203 11.42 -9.35 -7.57
N LEU A 204 10.95 -10.41 -6.90
CA LEU A 204 10.60 -10.30 -5.47
C LEU A 204 11.85 -10.04 -4.63
N PRO A 205 11.75 -9.23 -3.57
CA PRO A 205 12.86 -8.98 -2.67
C PRO A 205 13.28 -10.26 -1.94
N ALA A 206 14.56 -10.44 -1.77
CA ALA A 206 15.07 -11.51 -0.92
C ALA A 206 14.74 -11.24 0.56
N LYS A 207 14.61 -12.29 1.36
CA LYS A 207 14.31 -12.16 2.78
C LYS A 207 15.32 -11.28 3.54
N GLY A 208 16.59 -11.28 3.13
CA GLY A 208 17.62 -10.42 3.71
C GLY A 208 17.46 -8.93 3.41
N ASP A 209 16.60 -8.57 2.44
CA ASP A 209 16.34 -7.18 2.07
C ASP A 209 15.16 -6.55 2.83
N TYR A 210 14.45 -7.32 3.66
CA TYR A 210 13.31 -6.81 4.43
C TYR A 210 13.73 -5.73 5.42
N LYS A 211 12.90 -4.70 5.57
CA LYS A 211 13.19 -3.44 6.30
C LYS A 211 12.44 -3.37 7.64
#